data_4d172ad41c674ea5ddac42e5cd17a567
#
_entry.id   4d172ad41c674ea5ddac42e5cd17a567
#
_cell.length_a   1.000
_cell.length_b   1.000
_cell.length_c   1.000
_cell.angle_alpha   90.00
_cell.angle_beta   90.00
_cell.angle_gamma   90.00
#
_symmetry.space_group_name_H-M   'P 1'
#
loop_
_entity.id
_entity.type
_entity.pdbx_description
1 polymer ?
#
loop_
_entity_poly.entity_id
_entity_poly.type
_entity_poly.pdbx_seq_one_letter_code
_entity_poly.pdbx_strand_id
1 'polypeptide(L)'
;MSSIFQFSNVTFLYEMFRTAFGGIEWFLIAYFVCLAGFFVIGKDRLSLGFLYPFLFMLLTIFNPFFIVPLAAKIGLTTRIRRLFWLLPVNLVLAYAFTMLCTLRMKKWAQLLLSIVFAVFIATVGSSVRPYLHMPQNIYKTSNEILEISSIIESDSAATGLEKRTLYSSQQLLELRQYDPSIRGILRRNDLLDWSIDPDDETQIADVIASNHHLHRLALVSRYGIQIDRQEFLTSAKKCTVNYIISHSDMGLADYYEAAGYEK
;
A
#
# COMPACT_ATOMS: atom_id res chain seq x y z
N MET A 1 -1.56 -14.30 30.76
CA MET A 1 -2.42 -13.10 30.62
C MET A 1 -1.52 -11.96 30.18
N SER A 2 -1.39 -11.71 28.89
CA SER A 2 -0.66 -10.54 28.38
C SER A 2 -1.47 -9.30 28.76
N SER A 3 -0.84 -8.35 29.46
CA SER A 3 -1.50 -7.12 29.88
C SER A 3 -2.05 -6.40 28.64
N ILE A 4 -3.34 -6.15 28.62
CA ILE A 4 -4.06 -5.40 27.56
C ILE A 4 -3.44 -4.00 27.42
N PHE A 5 -2.78 -3.50 28.45
CA PHE A 5 -2.11 -2.21 28.53
C PHE A 5 -0.61 -2.35 28.28
N GLN A 6 -0.22 -2.47 27.00
CA GLN A 6 1.18 -2.41 26.62
C GLN A 6 1.50 -1.07 25.94
N PHE A 7 2.57 -0.40 26.37
CA PHE A 7 3.07 0.82 25.73
C PHE A 7 3.38 0.61 24.25
N SER A 8 3.75 -0.61 23.85
CA SER A 8 3.94 -1.01 22.46
C SER A 8 2.70 -0.78 21.57
N ASN A 9 1.48 -0.90 22.14
CA ASN A 9 0.24 -0.64 21.39
C ASN A 9 0.10 0.84 21.01
N VAL A 10 0.56 1.75 21.89
CA VAL A 10 0.54 3.21 21.62
C VAL A 10 1.52 3.53 20.51
N THR A 11 2.76 3.05 20.60
CA THR A 11 3.80 3.27 19.60
C THR A 11 3.37 2.71 18.24
N PHE A 12 2.85 1.49 18.21
CA PHE A 12 2.34 0.87 17.00
C PHE A 12 1.22 1.69 16.34
N LEU A 13 0.22 2.13 17.11
CA LEU A 13 -0.88 2.94 16.58
C LEU A 13 -0.39 4.29 16.08
N TYR A 14 0.55 4.92 16.78
CA TYR A 14 1.17 6.18 16.36
C TYR A 14 1.90 6.03 15.01
N GLU A 15 2.68 4.98 14.82
CA GLU A 15 3.37 4.72 13.55
C GLU A 15 2.36 4.47 12.40
N MET A 16 1.30 3.70 12.66
CA MET A 16 0.23 3.50 11.68
C MET A 16 -0.48 4.80 11.32
N PHE A 17 -0.71 5.67 12.30
CA PHE A 17 -1.29 7.00 12.09
C PHE A 17 -0.35 7.88 11.26
N ARG A 18 0.93 7.94 11.63
CA ARG A 18 1.95 8.69 10.89
C ARG A 18 2.07 8.21 9.45
N THR A 19 2.05 6.91 9.23
CA THR A 19 2.08 6.33 7.87
C THR A 19 0.83 6.66 7.06
N ALA A 20 -0.34 6.74 7.72
CA ALA A 20 -1.60 7.05 7.04
C ALA A 20 -1.74 8.53 6.66
N PHE A 21 -1.16 9.43 7.45
CA PHE A 21 -1.35 10.88 7.35
C PHE A 21 -0.06 11.67 7.12
N GLY A 22 1.08 11.01 6.92
CA GLY A 22 2.32 11.68 6.58
C GLY A 22 2.18 12.54 5.33
N GLY A 23 2.56 13.83 5.45
CA GLY A 23 2.44 14.82 4.36
C GLY A 23 1.11 15.59 4.32
N ILE A 24 0.13 15.26 5.16
CA ILE A 24 -1.15 15.99 5.26
C ILE A 24 -1.46 16.50 6.67
N GLU A 25 -0.43 16.70 7.49
CA GLU A 25 -0.55 17.07 8.90
C GLU A 25 -1.32 18.39 9.08
N TRP A 26 -1.11 19.36 8.20
CA TRP A 26 -1.80 20.65 8.24
C TRP A 26 -3.32 20.54 8.01
N PHE A 27 -3.73 19.60 7.14
CA PHE A 27 -5.16 19.30 6.96
C PHE A 27 -5.77 18.69 8.22
N LEU A 28 -5.04 17.85 8.93
CA LEU A 28 -5.49 17.29 10.20
C LEU A 28 -5.59 18.36 11.28
N ILE A 29 -4.60 19.25 11.38
CA ILE A 29 -4.66 20.36 12.32
C ILE A 29 -5.90 21.22 12.04
N ALA A 30 -6.10 21.59 10.77
CA ALA A 30 -7.28 22.35 10.37
C ALA A 30 -8.60 21.61 10.70
N TYR A 31 -8.64 20.29 10.47
CA TYR A 31 -9.76 19.42 10.81
C TYR A 31 -10.09 19.47 12.31
N PHE A 32 -9.10 19.31 13.19
CA PHE A 32 -9.30 19.35 14.63
C PHE A 32 -9.70 20.73 15.12
N VAL A 33 -9.14 21.79 14.53
CA VAL A 33 -9.55 23.18 14.82
C VAL A 33 -11.02 23.40 14.44
N CYS A 34 -11.46 22.90 13.27
CA CYS A 34 -12.86 22.98 12.86
C CYS A 34 -13.79 22.21 13.81
N LEU A 35 -13.39 20.98 14.22
CA LEU A 35 -14.18 20.21 15.18
C LEU A 35 -14.29 20.92 16.54
N ALA A 36 -13.20 21.51 17.03
CA ALA A 36 -13.22 22.31 18.26
C ALA A 36 -14.14 23.52 18.11
N GLY A 37 -14.08 24.20 16.94
CA GLY A 37 -15.00 25.29 16.60
C GLY A 37 -16.48 24.85 16.61
N PHE A 38 -16.77 23.68 16.04
CA PHE A 38 -18.12 23.11 16.06
C PHE A 38 -18.59 22.77 17.48
N PHE A 39 -17.71 22.31 18.34
CA PHE A 39 -18.03 22.08 19.74
C PHE A 39 -18.37 23.34 20.49
N VAL A 40 -17.65 24.43 20.24
CA VAL A 40 -17.83 25.72 20.98
C VAL A 40 -18.97 26.56 20.39
N ILE A 41 -19.03 26.64 19.05
CA ILE A 41 -19.90 27.62 18.34
C ILE A 41 -21.12 26.90 17.73
N GLY A 42 -20.94 25.69 17.25
CA GLY A 42 -21.94 24.93 16.51
C GLY A 42 -23.02 24.36 17.41
N LYS A 43 -24.22 24.92 17.32
CA LYS A 43 -25.42 24.39 17.99
C LYS A 43 -26.37 23.70 17.02
N ASP A 44 -25.99 23.64 15.74
CA ASP A 44 -26.79 23.04 14.69
C ASP A 44 -26.59 21.50 14.62
N ARG A 45 -27.59 20.82 14.07
CA ARG A 45 -27.58 19.34 13.97
C ARG A 45 -26.43 18.80 13.14
N LEU A 46 -25.97 19.53 12.11
CA LEU A 46 -24.87 19.11 11.25
C LEU A 46 -23.53 19.14 11.97
N SER A 47 -23.25 20.20 12.73
CA SER A 47 -22.04 20.28 13.57
C SER A 47 -21.96 19.13 14.57
N LEU A 48 -23.06 18.79 15.22
CA LEU A 48 -23.15 17.60 16.09
C LEU A 48 -23.00 16.30 15.31
N GLY A 49 -23.53 16.24 14.07
CA GLY A 49 -23.39 15.12 13.16
C GLY A 49 -21.94 14.77 12.83
N PHE A 50 -21.01 15.75 12.85
CA PHE A 50 -19.58 15.49 12.70
C PHE A 50 -18.88 15.13 14.01
N LEU A 51 -19.36 15.67 15.12
CA LEU A 51 -18.75 15.42 16.43
C LEU A 51 -19.00 13.99 16.92
N TYR A 52 -20.21 13.47 16.79
CA TYR A 52 -20.51 12.10 17.26
C TYR A 52 -19.67 11.02 16.59
N PRO A 53 -19.54 10.93 15.26
CA PRO A 53 -18.64 10.00 14.62
C PRO A 53 -17.19 10.16 15.06
N PHE A 54 -16.73 11.39 15.23
CA PHE A 54 -15.37 11.64 15.72
C PHE A 54 -15.17 11.11 17.15
N LEU A 55 -16.07 11.37 18.06
CA LEU A 55 -16.02 10.86 19.43
C LEU A 55 -16.04 9.31 19.44
N PHE A 56 -16.89 8.71 18.61
CA PHE A 56 -16.93 7.26 18.46
C PHE A 56 -15.59 6.72 17.96
N MET A 57 -14.98 7.34 16.95
CA MET A 57 -13.67 6.95 16.45
C MET A 57 -12.56 7.13 17.49
N LEU A 58 -12.65 8.18 18.32
CA LEU A 58 -11.69 8.44 19.39
C LEU A 58 -11.73 7.33 20.45
N LEU A 59 -12.91 6.83 20.77
CA LEU A 59 -13.08 5.73 21.73
C LEU A 59 -12.72 4.35 21.16
N THR A 60 -12.77 4.19 19.84
CA THR A 60 -12.54 2.91 19.15
C THR A 60 -11.22 2.89 18.40
N ILE A 61 -11.14 3.54 17.26
CA ILE A 61 -10.00 3.45 16.32
C ILE A 61 -8.75 4.15 16.87
N PHE A 62 -8.92 5.28 17.58
CA PHE A 62 -7.82 6.00 18.21
C PHE A 62 -7.46 5.50 19.60
N ASN A 63 -8.20 4.53 20.12
CA ASN A 63 -7.87 3.89 21.39
C ASN A 63 -6.94 2.69 21.15
N PRO A 64 -5.62 2.81 21.45
CA PRO A 64 -4.66 1.74 21.19
C PRO A 64 -4.96 0.47 21.97
N PHE A 65 -5.57 0.61 23.14
CA PHE A 65 -5.92 -0.51 24.02
C PHE A 65 -7.17 -1.27 23.56
N PHE A 66 -7.94 -0.68 22.68
CA PHE A 66 -9.11 -1.31 22.06
C PHE A 66 -8.77 -1.87 20.67
N ILE A 67 -8.25 -1.00 19.77
CA ILE A 67 -8.11 -1.37 18.36
C ILE A 67 -6.98 -2.37 18.11
N VAL A 68 -5.83 -2.26 18.80
CA VAL A 68 -4.68 -3.12 18.52
C VAL A 68 -4.96 -4.58 18.91
N PRO A 69 -5.47 -4.89 20.11
CA PRO A 69 -5.85 -6.26 20.49
C PRO A 69 -6.98 -6.81 19.61
N LEU A 70 -7.97 -5.98 19.27
CA LEU A 70 -9.06 -6.38 18.39
C LEU A 70 -8.55 -6.76 17.01
N ALA A 71 -7.72 -5.90 16.40
CA ALA A 71 -7.15 -6.14 15.08
C ALA A 71 -6.24 -7.38 15.05
N ALA A 72 -5.47 -7.62 16.11
CA ALA A 72 -4.66 -8.83 16.26
C ALA A 72 -5.55 -10.09 16.27
N LYS A 73 -6.67 -10.05 17.01
CA LYS A 73 -7.60 -11.18 17.12
C LYS A 73 -8.29 -11.52 15.79
N ILE A 74 -8.58 -10.52 14.96
CA ILE A 74 -9.29 -10.70 13.67
C ILE A 74 -8.37 -10.68 12.45
N GLY A 75 -7.02 -10.64 12.65
CA GLY A 75 -6.04 -10.65 11.57
C GLY A 75 -6.00 -9.36 10.73
N LEU A 76 -6.35 -8.21 11.30
CA LEU A 76 -6.39 -6.92 10.61
C LEU A 76 -5.26 -5.95 10.99
N THR A 77 -4.21 -6.41 11.66
CA THR A 77 -3.12 -5.55 12.15
C THR A 77 -2.50 -4.71 11.04
N THR A 78 -2.19 -5.30 9.90
CA THR A 78 -1.60 -4.60 8.73
C THR A 78 -2.58 -3.64 8.04
N ARG A 79 -3.87 -3.73 8.36
CA ARG A 79 -4.94 -2.94 7.73
C ARG A 79 -5.49 -1.83 8.62
N ILE A 80 -5.03 -1.70 9.86
CA ILE A 80 -5.49 -0.66 10.81
C ILE A 80 -5.39 0.74 10.18
N ARG A 81 -4.31 1.03 9.43
CA ARG A 81 -4.14 2.32 8.75
C ARG A 81 -5.32 2.72 7.85
N ARG A 82 -6.06 1.75 7.30
CA ARG A 82 -7.23 2.03 6.45
C ARG A 82 -8.43 2.52 7.24
N LEU A 83 -8.50 2.22 8.53
CA LEU A 83 -9.58 2.69 9.38
C LEU A 83 -9.49 4.21 9.60
N PHE A 84 -8.29 4.79 9.52
CA PHE A 84 -8.13 6.24 9.60
C PHE A 84 -8.74 6.98 8.40
N TRP A 85 -8.94 6.31 7.25
CA TRP A 85 -9.63 6.89 6.09
C TRP A 85 -11.11 7.16 6.34
N LEU A 86 -11.67 6.61 7.44
CA LEU A 86 -13.03 6.93 7.87
C LEU A 86 -13.16 8.35 8.45
N LEU A 87 -12.04 9.03 8.75
CA LEU A 87 -12.07 10.44 9.15
C LEU A 87 -12.58 11.30 7.98
N PRO A 88 -13.71 11.99 8.15
CA PRO A 88 -14.29 12.80 7.08
C PRO A 88 -13.61 14.17 6.98
N VAL A 89 -12.27 14.21 6.87
CA VAL A 89 -11.47 15.44 6.89
C VAL A 89 -11.98 16.44 5.87
N ASN A 90 -12.10 16.02 4.60
CA ASN A 90 -12.51 16.91 3.53
C ASN A 90 -13.94 17.43 3.69
N LEU A 91 -14.85 16.59 4.21
CA LEU A 91 -16.24 17.00 4.44
C LEU A 91 -16.34 18.03 5.56
N VAL A 92 -15.60 17.83 6.65
CA VAL A 92 -15.57 18.76 7.78
C VAL A 92 -14.98 20.12 7.35
N LEU A 93 -13.87 20.09 6.60
CA LEU A 93 -13.25 21.33 6.10
C LEU A 93 -14.16 22.07 5.11
N ALA A 94 -14.78 21.34 4.18
CA ALA A 94 -15.74 21.94 3.23
C ALA A 94 -16.96 22.54 3.94
N TYR A 95 -17.49 21.84 4.93
CA TYR A 95 -18.61 22.36 5.73
C TYR A 95 -18.21 23.58 6.54
N ALA A 96 -17.07 23.56 7.22
CA ALA A 96 -16.54 24.70 7.97
C ALA A 96 -16.34 25.92 7.06
N PHE A 97 -15.76 25.71 5.88
CA PHE A 97 -15.59 26.76 4.89
C PHE A 97 -16.94 27.34 4.42
N THR A 98 -17.91 26.48 4.09
CA THR A 98 -19.25 26.94 3.71
C THR A 98 -19.92 27.73 4.82
N MET A 99 -19.82 27.25 6.06
CA MET A 99 -20.33 27.94 7.24
C MET A 99 -19.71 29.33 7.40
N LEU A 100 -18.38 29.43 7.26
CA LEU A 100 -17.68 30.72 7.29
C LEU A 100 -18.12 31.67 6.17
N CYS A 101 -18.32 31.17 4.96
CA CYS A 101 -18.80 31.97 3.83
C CYS A 101 -20.26 32.43 3.97
N THR A 102 -21.07 31.70 4.74
CA THR A 102 -22.50 32.09 5.01
C THR A 102 -22.66 33.05 6.19
N LEU A 103 -21.59 33.32 6.95
CA LEU A 103 -21.61 34.34 7.97
C LEU A 103 -21.96 35.70 7.34
N ARG A 104 -22.67 36.56 8.11
CA ARG A 104 -23.04 37.94 7.69
C ARG A 104 -21.79 38.83 7.60
N MET A 105 -20.97 38.60 6.57
CA MET A 105 -19.74 39.34 6.29
C MET A 105 -19.91 40.19 5.02
N LYS A 106 -19.07 41.24 4.90
CA LYS A 106 -19.00 42.02 3.65
C LYS A 106 -18.51 41.12 2.49
N LYS A 107 -19.05 41.30 1.28
CA LYS A 107 -18.71 40.49 0.09
C LYS A 107 -17.20 40.39 -0.17
N TRP A 108 -16.45 41.48 0.04
CA TRP A 108 -15.00 41.46 -0.13
C TRP A 108 -14.28 40.54 0.88
N ALA A 109 -14.80 40.43 2.12
CA ALA A 109 -14.25 39.57 3.14
C ALA A 109 -14.53 38.08 2.83
N GLN A 110 -15.70 37.77 2.26
CA GLN A 110 -16.02 36.44 1.77
C GLN A 110 -15.08 36.03 0.62
N LEU A 111 -14.85 36.98 -0.33
CA LEU A 111 -13.90 36.74 -1.44
C LEU A 111 -12.48 36.49 -0.91
N LEU A 112 -12.00 37.33 0.02
CA LEU A 112 -10.69 37.17 0.64
C LEU A 112 -10.56 35.82 1.34
N LEU A 113 -11.56 35.41 2.11
CA LEU A 113 -11.59 34.11 2.78
C LEU A 113 -11.54 32.95 1.80
N SER A 114 -12.29 33.06 0.69
CA SER A 114 -12.26 32.04 -0.38
C SER A 114 -10.88 31.92 -1.04
N ILE A 115 -10.22 33.06 -1.28
CA ILE A 115 -8.86 33.09 -1.82
C ILE A 115 -7.86 32.46 -0.83
N VAL A 116 -7.93 32.86 0.45
CA VAL A 116 -7.06 32.28 1.49
C VAL A 116 -7.22 30.77 1.58
N PHE A 117 -8.46 30.28 1.54
CA PHE A 117 -8.73 28.84 1.57
C PHE A 117 -8.23 28.13 0.32
N ALA A 118 -8.40 28.71 -0.86
CA ALA A 118 -7.87 28.18 -2.12
C ALA A 118 -6.32 28.11 -2.10
N VAL A 119 -5.67 29.16 -1.61
CA VAL A 119 -4.22 29.20 -1.43
C VAL A 119 -3.77 28.13 -0.42
N PHE A 120 -4.47 27.98 0.70
CA PHE A 120 -4.20 26.94 1.68
C PHE A 120 -4.24 25.55 1.05
N ILE A 121 -5.31 25.23 0.30
CA ILE A 121 -5.39 23.93 -0.41
C ILE A 121 -4.25 23.77 -1.42
N ALA A 122 -3.94 24.82 -2.18
CA ALA A 122 -2.91 24.76 -3.22
C ALA A 122 -1.49 24.58 -2.65
N THR A 123 -1.21 25.15 -1.47
CA THR A 123 0.13 25.11 -0.84
C THR A 123 0.33 23.88 0.04
N VAL A 124 -0.73 23.44 0.74
CA VAL A 124 -0.66 22.31 1.68
C VAL A 124 -1.08 21.00 1.02
N GLY A 125 -1.91 21.07 -0.02
CA GLY A 125 -2.35 19.89 -0.77
C GLY A 125 -1.25 19.30 -1.65
N SER A 126 -1.18 17.98 -1.70
CA SER A 126 -0.33 17.29 -2.65
C SER A 126 -0.89 17.43 -4.07
N SER A 127 -0.01 17.72 -5.03
CA SER A 127 -0.41 17.72 -6.44
C SER A 127 -0.85 16.31 -6.86
N VAL A 128 -2.05 16.18 -7.38
CA VAL A 128 -2.54 14.91 -7.97
C VAL A 128 -1.92 14.67 -9.36
N ARG A 129 -1.34 15.70 -9.96
CA ARG A 129 -0.79 15.66 -11.32
C ARG A 129 0.23 14.53 -11.56
N PRO A 130 1.16 14.21 -10.64
CA PRO A 130 2.09 13.08 -10.81
C PRO A 130 1.39 11.73 -10.89
N TYR A 131 0.17 11.62 -10.36
CA TYR A 131 -0.63 10.39 -10.33
C TYR A 131 -1.68 10.32 -11.45
N LEU A 132 -1.85 11.41 -12.21
CA LEU A 132 -2.74 11.47 -13.36
C LEU A 132 -1.98 10.99 -14.60
N HIS A 133 -1.79 9.69 -14.72
CA HIS A 133 -1.29 9.09 -15.95
C HIS A 133 -2.47 8.73 -16.85
N MET A 134 -2.42 9.22 -18.11
CA MET A 134 -3.33 8.71 -19.13
C MET A 134 -3.02 7.24 -19.35
N PRO A 135 -4.04 6.36 -19.34
CA PRO A 135 -3.80 4.95 -19.62
C PRO A 135 -3.21 4.80 -21.03
N GLN A 136 -2.17 3.98 -21.15
CA GLN A 136 -1.49 3.72 -22.42
C GLN A 136 -2.35 2.91 -23.40
N ASN A 137 -3.35 2.21 -22.87
CA ASN A 137 -4.23 1.33 -23.63
C ASN A 137 -5.61 1.20 -22.94
N ILE A 138 -6.54 0.54 -23.62
CA ILE A 138 -7.91 0.31 -23.13
C ILE A 138 -7.97 -0.56 -21.86
N TYR A 139 -6.96 -1.36 -21.60
CA TYR A 139 -6.89 -2.27 -20.45
C TYR A 139 -6.41 -1.58 -19.18
N LYS A 140 -5.93 -0.33 -19.29
CA LYS A 140 -5.40 0.46 -18.16
C LYS A 140 -4.24 -0.21 -17.42
N THR A 141 -3.47 -1.01 -18.13
CA THR A 141 -2.23 -1.64 -17.67
C THR A 141 -1.03 -1.14 -18.48
N SER A 142 0.20 -1.43 -18.09
CA SER A 142 1.36 -1.03 -18.88
C SER A 142 1.45 -1.85 -20.18
N ASN A 143 1.98 -1.25 -21.24
CA ASN A 143 2.23 -1.97 -22.49
C ASN A 143 3.24 -3.11 -22.31
N GLU A 144 4.18 -2.95 -21.37
CA GLU A 144 5.12 -3.99 -20.96
C GLU A 144 4.40 -5.27 -20.49
N ILE A 145 3.38 -5.12 -19.65
CA ILE A 145 2.58 -6.24 -19.16
C ILE A 145 1.81 -6.94 -20.30
N LEU A 146 1.32 -6.17 -21.28
CA LEU A 146 0.65 -6.73 -22.46
C LEU A 146 1.63 -7.57 -23.28
N GLU A 147 2.84 -7.05 -23.50
CA GLU A 147 3.90 -7.74 -24.24
C GLU A 147 4.34 -9.02 -23.52
N ILE A 148 4.64 -8.94 -22.23
CA ILE A 148 5.00 -10.10 -21.39
C ILE A 148 3.89 -11.17 -21.44
N SER A 149 2.64 -10.75 -21.29
CA SER A 149 1.51 -11.68 -21.34
C SER A 149 1.40 -12.37 -22.71
N SER A 150 1.59 -11.63 -23.81
CA SER A 150 1.54 -12.18 -25.16
C SER A 150 2.67 -13.16 -25.45
N ILE A 151 3.88 -12.90 -24.93
CA ILE A 151 5.04 -13.80 -25.05
C ILE A 151 4.75 -15.11 -24.31
N ILE A 152 4.31 -15.03 -23.04
CA ILE A 152 3.99 -16.23 -22.25
C ILE A 152 2.84 -17.02 -22.88
N GLU A 153 1.83 -16.33 -23.43
CA GLU A 153 0.70 -16.99 -24.10
C GLU A 153 1.16 -17.76 -25.33
N SER A 154 1.94 -17.13 -26.21
CA SER A 154 2.42 -17.74 -27.44
C SER A 154 3.37 -18.91 -27.16
N ASP A 155 4.28 -18.77 -26.21
CA ASP A 155 5.19 -19.84 -25.83
C ASP A 155 4.46 -21.01 -25.15
N SER A 156 3.56 -20.72 -24.21
CA SER A 156 2.74 -21.74 -23.56
C SER A 156 1.86 -22.50 -24.55
N ALA A 157 1.34 -21.83 -25.58
CA ALA A 157 0.58 -22.49 -26.65
C ALA A 157 1.45 -23.39 -27.52
N ALA A 158 2.71 -23.04 -27.78
CA ALA A 158 3.65 -23.79 -28.56
C ALA A 158 4.25 -25.00 -27.80
N THR A 159 4.57 -24.82 -26.51
CA THR A 159 5.29 -25.81 -25.68
C THR A 159 4.35 -26.66 -24.82
N GLY A 160 3.12 -26.21 -24.58
CA GLY A 160 2.18 -26.86 -23.64
C GLY A 160 2.56 -26.67 -22.16
N LEU A 161 3.52 -25.78 -21.86
CA LEU A 161 3.92 -25.51 -20.49
C LEU A 161 2.85 -24.71 -19.75
N GLU A 162 2.62 -25.03 -18.48
CA GLU A 162 1.76 -24.21 -17.63
C GLU A 162 2.37 -22.82 -17.43
N LYS A 163 1.55 -21.77 -17.44
CA LYS A 163 1.94 -20.38 -17.24
C LYS A 163 2.27 -20.07 -15.77
N ARG A 164 3.22 -20.81 -15.20
CA ARG A 164 3.69 -20.64 -13.83
C ARG A 164 4.93 -19.75 -13.80
N THR A 165 4.78 -18.58 -13.22
CA THR A 165 5.71 -17.48 -13.40
C THR A 165 6.30 -17.02 -12.08
N LEU A 166 7.62 -16.91 -12.03
CA LEU A 166 8.36 -16.23 -10.97
C LEU A 166 8.57 -14.78 -11.40
N TYR A 167 8.14 -13.82 -10.59
CA TYR A 167 8.27 -12.40 -10.87
C TYR A 167 8.43 -11.56 -9.60
N SER A 168 8.88 -10.32 -9.77
CA SER A 168 8.96 -9.36 -8.68
C SER A 168 7.56 -8.92 -8.21
N SER A 169 7.48 -8.35 -7.02
CA SER A 169 6.21 -7.94 -6.41
C SER A 169 5.42 -6.91 -7.22
N GLN A 170 6.09 -6.14 -8.07
CA GLN A 170 5.47 -5.03 -8.79
C GLN A 170 4.58 -5.51 -9.95
N GLN A 171 5.03 -6.50 -10.72
CA GLN A 171 4.27 -7.05 -11.84
C GLN A 171 3.13 -8.00 -11.40
N LEU A 172 3.17 -8.49 -10.16
CA LEU A 172 2.19 -9.45 -9.63
C LEU A 172 0.74 -9.02 -9.82
N LEU A 173 0.45 -7.75 -9.54
CA LEU A 173 -0.93 -7.26 -9.54
C LEU A 173 -1.42 -7.00 -10.95
N GLU A 174 -0.59 -6.40 -11.80
CA GLU A 174 -0.97 -6.01 -13.15
C GLU A 174 -1.14 -7.22 -14.07
N LEU A 175 -0.18 -8.16 -14.06
CA LEU A 175 -0.26 -9.40 -14.82
C LEU A 175 -1.53 -10.19 -14.49
N ARG A 176 -1.79 -10.38 -13.20
CA ARG A 176 -2.97 -11.13 -12.74
C ARG A 176 -4.29 -10.43 -13.05
N GLN A 177 -4.30 -9.09 -13.12
CA GLN A 177 -5.49 -8.34 -13.52
C GLN A 177 -5.77 -8.48 -15.01
N TYR A 178 -4.72 -8.50 -15.82
CA TYR A 178 -4.84 -8.61 -17.26
C TYR A 178 -5.10 -10.04 -17.72
N ASP A 179 -4.26 -10.99 -17.30
CA ASP A 179 -4.40 -12.41 -17.63
C ASP A 179 -4.35 -13.29 -16.36
N PRO A 180 -5.51 -13.69 -15.83
CA PRO A 180 -5.59 -14.53 -14.64
C PRO A 180 -5.09 -15.97 -14.86
N SER A 181 -4.82 -16.42 -16.11
CA SER A 181 -4.24 -17.71 -16.41
C SER A 181 -2.76 -17.78 -16.06
N ILE A 182 -2.07 -16.63 -16.05
CA ILE A 182 -0.68 -16.51 -15.61
C ILE A 182 -0.63 -16.58 -14.08
N ARG A 183 -0.07 -17.65 -13.57
CA ARG A 183 -0.05 -17.95 -12.14
C ARG A 183 1.30 -17.60 -11.53
N GLY A 184 1.32 -16.63 -10.65
CA GLY A 184 2.52 -16.33 -9.86
C GLY A 184 2.84 -17.43 -8.86
N ILE A 185 4.12 -17.78 -8.77
CA ILE A 185 4.64 -18.74 -7.79
C ILE A 185 4.59 -18.12 -6.38
N LEU A 186 5.01 -16.86 -6.27
CA LEU A 186 4.97 -16.13 -5.02
C LEU A 186 3.59 -15.47 -4.86
N ARG A 187 2.89 -15.79 -3.78
CA ARG A 187 1.62 -15.16 -3.46
C ARG A 187 1.87 -13.81 -2.80
N ARG A 188 0.90 -12.91 -2.91
CA ARG A 188 0.98 -11.60 -2.26
C ARG A 188 1.24 -11.69 -0.75
N ASN A 189 0.62 -12.65 -0.07
CA ASN A 189 0.83 -12.82 1.36
C ASN A 189 2.25 -13.30 1.67
N ASP A 190 2.80 -14.22 0.86
CA ASP A 190 4.18 -14.68 1.00
C ASP A 190 5.18 -13.52 0.86
N LEU A 191 4.84 -12.52 0.01
CA LEU A 191 5.64 -11.33 -0.20
C LEU A 191 5.45 -10.25 0.88
N LEU A 192 4.28 -10.16 1.51
CA LEU A 192 3.98 -9.15 2.54
C LEU A 192 4.37 -9.62 3.94
N ASP A 193 4.15 -10.89 4.24
CA ASP A 193 4.37 -11.46 5.55
C ASP A 193 5.83 -11.90 5.75
N TRP A 194 6.59 -11.99 4.64
CA TRP A 194 8.00 -12.33 4.64
C TRP A 194 8.84 -11.18 4.11
N SER A 195 9.75 -10.69 4.97
CA SER A 195 10.75 -9.69 4.60
C SER A 195 12.06 -10.03 5.30
N ILE A 196 13.15 -9.80 4.60
CA ILE A 196 14.49 -9.87 5.16
C ILE A 196 15.18 -8.52 4.98
N ASP A 197 16.17 -8.27 5.79
CA ASP A 197 17.13 -7.22 5.53
C ASP A 197 18.12 -7.74 4.49
N PRO A 198 18.20 -7.14 3.29
CA PRO A 198 19.11 -7.60 2.23
C PRO A 198 20.59 -7.43 2.59
N ASP A 199 20.90 -6.63 3.60
CA ASP A 199 22.26 -6.39 4.10
C ASP A 199 22.61 -7.33 5.28
N ASP A 200 21.68 -8.13 5.77
CA ASP A 200 21.90 -9.10 6.86
C ASP A 200 22.27 -10.49 6.30
N GLU A 201 23.57 -10.74 6.19
CA GLU A 201 24.12 -12.01 5.70
C GLU A 201 23.63 -13.23 6.51
N THR A 202 23.36 -13.06 7.81
CA THR A 202 22.89 -14.14 8.69
C THR A 202 21.48 -14.57 8.31
N GLN A 203 20.58 -13.61 8.10
CA GLN A 203 19.23 -13.89 7.66
C GLN A 203 19.21 -14.57 6.26
N ILE A 204 20.07 -14.09 5.35
CA ILE A 204 20.22 -14.69 4.02
C ILE A 204 20.69 -16.16 4.13
N ALA A 205 21.73 -16.42 4.92
CA ALA A 205 22.26 -17.76 5.15
C ALA A 205 21.20 -18.70 5.75
N ASP A 206 20.42 -18.23 6.71
CA ASP A 206 19.32 -18.99 7.32
C ASP A 206 18.22 -19.36 6.29
N VAL A 207 17.88 -18.42 5.40
CA VAL A 207 16.92 -18.71 4.32
C VAL A 207 17.47 -19.74 3.35
N ILE A 208 18.74 -19.63 2.96
CA ILE A 208 19.39 -20.59 2.06
C ILE A 208 19.47 -21.98 2.72
N ALA A 209 19.79 -22.03 4.01
CA ALA A 209 19.86 -23.30 4.76
C ALA A 209 18.47 -23.91 5.00
N SER A 210 17.42 -23.09 5.00
CA SER A 210 16.05 -23.57 5.20
C SER A 210 15.54 -24.38 4.01
N ASN A 211 14.61 -25.32 4.24
CA ASN A 211 13.94 -26.06 3.16
C ASN A 211 12.76 -25.29 2.51
N HIS A 212 12.71 -23.97 2.70
CA HIS A 212 11.66 -23.12 2.15
C HIS A 212 11.98 -22.65 0.73
N HIS A 213 11.66 -23.46 -0.26
CA HIS A 213 11.93 -23.18 -1.68
C HIS A 213 11.35 -21.84 -2.15
N LEU A 214 10.15 -21.44 -1.66
CA LEU A 214 9.56 -20.14 -2.01
C LEU A 214 10.39 -18.95 -1.51
N HIS A 215 10.97 -19.04 -0.31
CA HIS A 215 11.82 -17.98 0.24
C HIS A 215 13.14 -17.85 -0.53
N ARG A 216 13.74 -18.99 -0.95
CA ARG A 216 14.93 -18.98 -1.82
C ARG A 216 14.64 -18.32 -3.17
N LEU A 217 13.50 -18.63 -3.79
CA LEU A 217 13.08 -17.97 -5.02
C LEU A 217 12.80 -16.48 -4.83
N ALA A 218 12.24 -16.10 -3.68
CA ALA A 218 11.99 -14.70 -3.34
C ALA A 218 13.30 -13.92 -3.10
N LEU A 219 14.36 -14.54 -2.55
CA LEU A 219 15.69 -13.93 -2.46
C LEU A 219 16.17 -13.44 -3.82
N VAL A 220 16.07 -14.30 -4.82
CA VAL A 220 16.55 -13.99 -6.17
C VAL A 220 15.63 -12.98 -6.86
N SER A 221 14.32 -13.25 -6.91
CA SER A 221 13.39 -12.45 -7.72
C SER A 221 13.05 -11.09 -7.13
N ARG A 222 13.10 -10.95 -5.80
CA ARG A 222 12.71 -9.70 -5.12
C ARG A 222 13.89 -8.85 -4.68
N TYR A 223 14.94 -9.51 -4.18
CA TYR A 223 16.10 -8.82 -3.61
C TYR A 223 17.32 -8.82 -4.53
N GLY A 224 17.29 -9.57 -5.65
CA GLY A 224 18.40 -9.68 -6.58
C GLY A 224 19.58 -10.50 -6.02
N ILE A 225 19.39 -11.20 -4.90
CA ILE A 225 20.44 -11.97 -4.23
C ILE A 225 20.62 -13.30 -4.93
N GLN A 226 21.75 -13.50 -5.57
CA GLN A 226 22.08 -14.76 -6.22
C GLN A 226 22.42 -15.83 -5.18
N ILE A 227 21.77 -16.97 -5.28
CA ILE A 227 22.06 -18.17 -4.50
C ILE A 227 22.79 -19.20 -5.37
N ASP A 228 23.24 -20.30 -4.78
CA ASP A 228 23.83 -21.39 -5.58
C ASP A 228 22.85 -21.85 -6.67
N ARG A 229 23.38 -22.05 -7.88
CA ARG A 229 22.57 -22.39 -9.06
C ARG A 229 21.80 -23.70 -8.89
N GLN A 230 22.38 -24.70 -8.26
CA GLN A 230 21.70 -25.98 -8.04
C GLN A 230 20.56 -25.83 -7.02
N GLU A 231 20.75 -25.00 -6.02
CA GLU A 231 19.70 -24.68 -5.04
C GLU A 231 18.55 -23.90 -5.68
N PHE A 232 18.87 -22.93 -6.56
CA PHE A 232 17.87 -22.22 -7.34
C PHE A 232 17.07 -23.18 -8.22
N LEU A 233 17.74 -24.01 -9.03
CA LEU A 233 17.11 -24.99 -9.91
C LEU A 233 16.26 -26.01 -9.15
N THR A 234 16.75 -26.47 -8.01
CA THR A 234 15.99 -27.37 -7.14
C THR A 234 14.71 -26.73 -6.66
N SER A 235 14.81 -25.47 -6.23
CA SER A 235 13.66 -24.70 -5.76
C SER A 235 12.69 -24.38 -6.90
N ALA A 236 13.19 -23.99 -8.06
CA ALA A 236 12.41 -23.72 -9.26
C ALA A 236 11.62 -24.95 -9.72
N LYS A 237 12.27 -26.10 -9.78
CA LYS A 237 11.63 -27.40 -10.12
C LYS A 237 10.56 -27.78 -9.10
N LYS A 238 10.84 -27.66 -7.81
CA LYS A 238 9.88 -27.97 -6.74
C LYS A 238 8.65 -27.07 -6.79
N CYS A 239 8.83 -25.80 -7.16
CA CYS A 239 7.74 -24.84 -7.32
C CYS A 239 7.16 -24.82 -8.73
N THR A 240 7.68 -25.65 -9.66
CA THR A 240 7.26 -25.69 -11.07
C THR A 240 7.30 -24.32 -11.73
N VAL A 241 8.44 -23.63 -11.64
CA VAL A 241 8.69 -22.34 -12.30
C VAL A 241 9.00 -22.59 -13.77
N ASN A 242 8.13 -22.16 -14.67
CA ASN A 242 8.33 -22.30 -16.10
C ASN A 242 8.79 -21.00 -16.75
N TYR A 243 8.37 -19.86 -16.19
CA TYR A 243 8.69 -18.53 -16.69
C TYR A 243 9.27 -17.66 -15.58
N ILE A 244 10.23 -16.80 -15.94
CA ILE A 244 10.82 -15.84 -15.03
C ILE A 244 10.70 -14.45 -15.65
N ILE A 245 10.17 -13.50 -14.90
CA ILE A 245 10.12 -12.09 -15.27
C ILE A 245 11.03 -11.33 -14.30
N SER A 246 12.08 -10.75 -14.84
CA SER A 246 13.05 -9.97 -14.08
C SER A 246 13.22 -8.58 -14.68
N HIS A 247 13.42 -7.58 -13.83
CA HIS A 247 13.84 -6.26 -14.30
C HIS A 247 15.28 -6.29 -14.79
N SER A 248 15.55 -5.57 -15.88
CA SER A 248 16.91 -5.45 -16.46
C SER A 248 17.93 -4.91 -15.47
N ASP A 249 17.52 -3.99 -14.61
CA ASP A 249 18.35 -3.33 -13.60
C ASP A 249 18.85 -4.30 -12.50
N MET A 250 18.23 -5.46 -12.34
CA MET A 250 18.69 -6.49 -11.40
C MET A 250 19.93 -7.25 -11.89
N GLY A 251 20.25 -7.17 -13.19
CA GLY A 251 21.43 -7.82 -13.76
C GLY A 251 21.44 -9.35 -13.64
N LEU A 252 20.28 -9.98 -13.55
CA LEU A 252 20.15 -11.43 -13.30
C LEU A 252 19.97 -12.26 -14.58
N ALA A 253 20.01 -11.65 -15.77
CA ALA A 253 19.78 -12.36 -17.04
C ALA A 253 20.74 -13.53 -17.20
N ASP A 254 22.05 -13.29 -17.10
CA ASP A 254 23.09 -14.31 -17.23
C ASP A 254 22.96 -15.43 -16.19
N TYR A 255 22.50 -15.08 -14.99
CA TYR A 255 22.26 -16.05 -13.93
C TYR A 255 21.11 -17.00 -14.28
N TYR A 256 20.00 -16.49 -14.85
CA TYR A 256 18.88 -17.31 -15.27
C TYR A 256 19.18 -18.12 -16.53
N GLU A 257 19.89 -17.54 -17.49
CA GLU A 257 20.36 -18.27 -18.68
C GLU A 257 21.28 -19.44 -18.30
N ALA A 258 22.21 -19.18 -17.37
CA ALA A 258 23.07 -20.22 -16.84
C ALA A 258 22.33 -21.30 -16.04
N ALA A 259 21.14 -20.99 -15.53
CA ALA A 259 20.22 -21.93 -14.90
C ALA A 259 19.31 -22.66 -15.93
N GLY A 260 19.46 -22.39 -17.23
CA GLY A 260 18.76 -23.09 -18.31
C GLY A 260 17.43 -22.48 -18.72
N TYR A 261 17.19 -21.22 -18.35
CA TYR A 261 16.06 -20.45 -18.87
C TYR A 261 16.50 -19.69 -20.13
N GLU A 262 15.74 -19.83 -21.18
CA GLU A 262 15.96 -19.10 -22.44
C GLU A 262 15.35 -17.70 -22.34
N LYS A 263 16.00 -16.72 -23.05
CA LYS A 263 15.56 -15.32 -23.06
C LYS A 263 14.61 -15.07 -24.21
#